data_13118e5d08150b609a2fa30e34bef2fa
#
_entry.id   13118e5d08150b609a2fa30e34bef2fa
#
_cell.length_a   1.000
_cell.length_b   1.000
_cell.length_c   1.000
_cell.angle_alpha   90.00
_cell.angle_beta   90.00
_cell.angle_gamma   90.00
#
_symmetry.space_group_name_H-M   'P 1'
#
loop_
_entity.id
_entity.type
_entity.pdbx_description
1 polymer ?
#
loop_
_entity_poly.entity_id
_entity_poly.type
_entity_poly.pdbx_seq_one_letter_code
_entity_poly.pdbx_strand_id
1 'polypeptide(L)'
;MSEDYSIEGLKRVCIEIRKDILNMLMEAGSGHTGGSLSCVEILAALYYKTLNIDLKKLDWPKRDRFILSKGHGCPALYATMAHLGFFDRAELVTLRKFGSRLQGHPNRRRLPGLESSSGSLGQGLSIANGIAMNLKLEKIDAKVFCLLGDGELDEGQVWEAAMTASHYKLNNLCAIIDRNKLQIDGKTEEIMALEPVEDKFKAFNWHVITVDGHNLEVLVNIFNKTGSFDKPLCVIANTVKGKGVSFIEGKVDWHGIAPKPNEFDAAVKELG
;
A
#
# COMPACT_ATOMS: atom_id res chain seq x y z
N MET A 1 20.91 17.59 6.25
CA MET A 1 20.45 18.09 4.95
C MET A 1 18.93 18.04 4.99
N SER A 2 18.22 19.12 4.67
CA SER A 2 16.74 19.06 4.55
C SER A 2 16.42 18.07 3.43
N GLU A 3 15.66 17.03 3.74
CA GLU A 3 15.23 16.07 2.73
C GLU A 3 14.40 16.78 1.65
N ASP A 4 14.76 16.54 0.39
CA ASP A 4 14.06 17.12 -0.76
C ASP A 4 12.81 16.28 -1.04
N TYR A 5 11.67 16.74 -0.55
CA TYR A 5 10.37 16.11 -0.82
C TYR A 5 9.68 16.68 -2.09
N SER A 6 10.41 17.30 -3.02
CA SER A 6 9.89 17.57 -4.37
C SER A 6 9.53 16.26 -5.07
N ILE A 7 8.78 16.33 -6.17
CA ILE A 7 8.45 15.12 -6.97
C ILE A 7 9.73 14.42 -7.43
N GLU A 8 10.75 15.15 -7.84
CA GLU A 8 12.05 14.58 -8.22
C GLU A 8 12.78 13.96 -7.03
N GLY A 9 12.71 14.58 -5.84
CA GLY A 9 13.22 14.00 -4.61
C GLY A 9 12.51 12.68 -4.27
N LEU A 10 11.18 12.63 -4.40
CA LEU A 10 10.41 11.41 -4.16
C LEU A 10 10.74 10.29 -5.16
N LYS A 11 11.05 10.59 -6.42
CA LYS A 11 11.52 9.57 -7.37
C LYS A 11 12.80 8.90 -6.87
N ARG A 12 13.76 9.68 -6.36
CA ARG A 12 14.98 9.14 -5.74
C ARG A 12 14.68 8.28 -4.51
N VAL A 13 13.78 8.74 -3.65
CA VAL A 13 13.32 7.97 -2.48
C VAL A 13 12.68 6.65 -2.91
N CYS A 14 11.87 6.63 -3.95
CA CYS A 14 11.27 5.40 -4.49
C CYS A 14 12.33 4.38 -4.96
N ILE A 15 13.43 4.85 -5.53
CA ILE A 15 14.56 3.99 -5.91
C ILE A 15 15.18 3.35 -4.66
N GLU A 16 15.48 4.15 -3.64
CA GLU A 16 16.07 3.64 -2.39
C GLU A 16 15.13 2.68 -1.65
N ILE A 17 13.83 2.98 -1.60
CA ILE A 17 12.83 2.06 -1.05
C ILE A 17 12.84 0.72 -1.80
N ARG A 18 12.96 0.72 -3.14
CA ARG A 18 13.07 -0.52 -3.91
C ARG A 18 14.31 -1.32 -3.59
N LYS A 19 15.48 -0.65 -3.43
CA LYS A 19 16.72 -1.31 -3.01
C LYS A 19 16.55 -1.96 -1.63
N ASP A 20 15.92 -1.27 -0.69
CA ASP A 20 15.65 -1.82 0.65
C ASP A 20 14.68 -3.00 0.61
N ILE A 21 13.63 -2.94 -0.20
CA ILE A 21 12.71 -4.07 -0.40
C ILE A 21 13.47 -5.30 -0.89
N LEU A 22 14.29 -5.14 -1.90
CA LEU A 22 15.07 -6.23 -2.48
C LEU A 22 16.07 -6.81 -1.46
N ASN A 23 16.78 -5.93 -0.73
CA ASN A 23 17.75 -6.34 0.28
C ASN A 23 17.09 -7.11 1.44
N MET A 24 16.01 -6.55 2.02
CA MET A 24 15.34 -7.22 3.14
C MET A 24 14.72 -8.56 2.75
N LEU A 25 14.22 -8.69 1.51
CA LEU A 25 13.67 -9.95 1.00
C LEU A 25 14.76 -10.99 0.72
N MET A 26 15.89 -10.56 0.13
CA MET A 26 17.06 -11.42 -0.05
C MET A 26 17.57 -11.96 1.29
N GLU A 27 17.75 -11.09 2.27
CA GLU A 27 18.20 -11.46 3.61
C GLU A 27 17.22 -12.37 4.37
N ALA A 28 15.92 -12.23 4.10
CA ALA A 28 14.88 -13.10 4.65
C ALA A 28 14.78 -14.46 3.94
N GLY A 29 15.26 -14.56 2.70
CA GLY A 29 15.13 -15.74 1.84
C GLY A 29 13.69 -16.10 1.51
N SER A 30 12.72 -15.22 1.77
CA SER A 30 11.29 -15.44 1.53
C SER A 30 10.51 -14.14 1.55
N GLY A 31 9.41 -14.08 0.81
CA GLY A 31 8.47 -12.95 0.83
C GLY A 31 7.91 -12.61 -0.55
N HIS A 32 7.29 -11.45 -0.68
CA HIS A 32 6.50 -11.09 -1.85
C HIS A 32 7.13 -9.90 -2.58
N THR A 33 8.06 -10.19 -3.50
CA THR A 33 8.84 -9.15 -4.21
C THR A 33 7.97 -8.33 -5.14
N GLY A 34 7.25 -8.97 -6.05
CA GLY A 34 6.50 -8.27 -7.09
C GLY A 34 5.43 -7.33 -6.56
N GLY A 35 4.62 -7.79 -5.60
CA GLY A 35 3.56 -6.99 -4.98
C GLY A 35 4.06 -5.92 -4.01
N SER A 36 5.32 -6.00 -3.56
CA SER A 36 5.95 -4.93 -2.80
C SER A 36 6.47 -3.82 -3.72
N LEU A 37 7.09 -4.19 -4.83
CA LEU A 37 7.64 -3.21 -5.79
C LEU A 37 6.54 -2.44 -6.54
N SER A 38 5.34 -3.01 -6.74
CA SER A 38 4.24 -2.36 -7.47
C SER A 38 3.69 -1.11 -6.77
N CYS A 39 3.70 -1.07 -5.43
CA CYS A 39 3.01 -0.03 -4.67
C CYS A 39 3.94 1.03 -4.05
N VAL A 40 5.20 1.10 -4.47
CA VAL A 40 6.20 2.03 -3.90
C VAL A 40 5.78 3.49 -4.06
N GLU A 41 5.37 3.92 -5.26
CA GLU A 41 4.92 5.30 -5.51
C GLU A 41 3.64 5.63 -4.74
N ILE A 42 2.73 4.66 -4.59
CA ILE A 42 1.49 4.84 -3.80
C ILE A 42 1.86 5.16 -2.35
N LEU A 43 2.74 4.36 -1.75
CA LEU A 43 3.19 4.56 -0.37
C LEU A 43 4.01 5.86 -0.22
N ALA A 44 4.88 6.16 -1.18
CA ALA A 44 5.64 7.41 -1.16
C ALA A 44 4.72 8.63 -1.24
N ALA A 45 3.74 8.65 -2.15
CA ALA A 45 2.76 9.74 -2.25
C ALA A 45 1.96 9.91 -0.95
N LEU A 46 1.53 8.82 -0.33
CA LEU A 46 0.79 8.85 0.94
C LEU A 46 1.66 9.38 2.08
N TYR A 47 2.78 8.72 2.36
CA TYR A 47 3.55 8.98 3.57
C TYR A 47 4.35 10.27 3.53
N TYR A 48 4.80 10.73 2.36
CA TYR A 48 5.61 11.94 2.25
C TYR A 48 4.81 13.21 1.92
N LYS A 49 3.58 13.07 1.37
CA LYS A 49 2.83 14.24 0.84
C LYS A 49 1.38 14.35 1.28
N THR A 50 0.79 13.26 1.75
CA THR A 50 -0.67 13.24 1.99
C THR A 50 -1.01 13.06 3.46
N LEU A 51 -0.44 12.04 4.11
CA LEU A 51 -0.82 11.68 5.47
C LEU A 51 -0.40 12.75 6.47
N ASN A 52 -1.37 13.23 7.25
CA ASN A 52 -1.13 14.07 8.40
C ASN A 52 -0.74 13.20 9.61
N ILE A 53 0.56 12.99 9.79
CA ILE A 53 1.14 12.16 10.86
C ILE A 53 2.26 12.92 11.58
N ASP A 54 2.41 12.66 12.88
CA ASP A 54 3.52 13.14 13.70
C ASP A 54 4.29 11.93 14.26
N LEU A 55 5.52 11.74 13.80
CA LEU A 55 6.37 10.60 14.22
C LEU A 55 6.68 10.62 15.72
N LYS A 56 6.60 11.79 16.37
CA LYS A 56 6.81 11.94 17.82
C LYS A 56 5.57 11.60 18.63
N LYS A 57 4.41 11.48 17.97
CA LYS A 57 3.10 11.27 18.62
C LYS A 57 2.26 10.29 17.78
N LEU A 58 2.74 9.07 17.64
CA LEU A 58 2.08 8.03 16.82
C LEU A 58 0.68 7.63 17.34
N ASP A 59 0.34 7.98 18.56
CA ASP A 59 -0.98 7.81 19.18
C ASP A 59 -1.90 9.05 19.05
N TRP A 60 -1.43 10.12 18.38
CA TRP A 60 -2.21 11.35 18.22
C TRP A 60 -3.58 11.07 17.55
N PRO A 61 -4.71 11.38 18.22
CA PRO A 61 -6.03 11.00 17.71
C PRO A 61 -6.40 11.62 16.35
N LYS A 62 -5.89 12.84 16.07
CA LYS A 62 -6.24 13.60 14.86
C LYS A 62 -5.34 13.29 13.65
N ARG A 63 -4.43 12.32 13.78
CA ARG A 63 -3.61 11.90 12.63
C ARG A 63 -4.45 11.12 11.62
N ASP A 64 -4.02 11.10 10.37
CA ASP A 64 -4.58 10.21 9.36
C ASP A 64 -4.24 8.74 9.64
N ARG A 65 -4.94 7.83 9.01
CA ARG A 65 -4.81 6.38 9.20
C ARG A 65 -4.54 5.70 7.87
N PHE A 66 -3.59 4.77 7.90
CA PHE A 66 -3.27 3.94 6.73
C PHE A 66 -3.39 2.45 7.07
N ILE A 67 -4.13 1.69 6.26
CA ILE A 67 -4.28 0.24 6.37
C ILE A 67 -3.70 -0.41 5.11
N LEU A 68 -2.71 -1.28 5.29
CA LEU A 68 -2.24 -2.15 4.22
C LEU A 68 -3.08 -3.44 4.22
N SER A 69 -4.15 -3.48 3.43
CA SER A 69 -5.03 -4.66 3.32
C SER A 69 -4.32 -5.82 2.64
N LYS A 70 -3.63 -5.56 1.52
CA LYS A 70 -2.69 -6.51 0.89
C LYS A 70 -1.43 -6.71 1.75
N GLY A 71 -1.60 -7.33 2.92
CA GLY A 71 -0.56 -7.41 3.96
C GLY A 71 0.77 -8.01 3.52
N HIS A 72 0.76 -8.83 2.47
CA HIS A 72 1.96 -9.38 1.85
C HIS A 72 2.88 -8.33 1.20
N GLY A 73 2.36 -7.11 0.89
CA GLY A 73 3.14 -5.95 0.47
C GLY A 73 3.89 -5.23 1.59
N CYS A 74 3.93 -5.79 2.80
CA CYS A 74 4.57 -5.17 3.97
C CYS A 74 6.05 -4.79 3.79
N PRO A 75 6.89 -5.44 2.97
CA PRO A 75 8.24 -4.96 2.72
C PRO A 75 8.27 -3.51 2.22
N ALA A 76 7.36 -3.12 1.31
CA ALA A 76 7.26 -1.74 0.85
C ALA A 76 6.85 -0.78 1.96
N LEU A 77 5.88 -1.18 2.79
CA LEU A 77 5.45 -0.37 3.94
C LEU A 77 6.58 -0.20 4.96
N TYR A 78 7.28 -1.26 5.30
CA TYR A 78 8.39 -1.20 6.26
C TYR A 78 9.55 -0.34 5.75
N ALA A 79 9.95 -0.50 4.49
CA ALA A 79 10.96 0.34 3.89
C ALA A 79 10.54 1.83 3.91
N THR A 80 9.31 2.15 3.52
CA THR A 80 8.78 3.53 3.57
C THR A 80 8.79 4.10 5.00
N MET A 81 8.33 3.32 5.98
CA MET A 81 8.32 3.74 7.39
C MET A 81 9.73 3.95 7.94
N ALA A 82 10.68 3.07 7.61
CA ALA A 82 12.08 3.20 8.04
C ALA A 82 12.74 4.45 7.45
N HIS A 83 12.53 4.73 6.16
CA HIS A 83 13.03 5.95 5.51
C HIS A 83 12.50 7.23 6.15
N LEU A 84 11.27 7.22 6.66
CA LEU A 84 10.68 8.33 7.39
C LEU A 84 11.11 8.43 8.85
N GLY A 85 11.80 7.42 9.39
CA GLY A 85 12.29 7.42 10.75
C GLY A 85 11.29 6.90 11.80
N PHE A 86 10.30 6.09 11.42
CA PHE A 86 9.48 5.36 12.40
C PHE A 86 10.32 4.37 13.21
N PHE A 87 11.40 3.86 12.63
CA PHE A 87 12.38 2.99 13.25
C PHE A 87 13.68 3.00 12.44
N ASP A 88 14.74 2.44 13.01
CA ASP A 88 16.05 2.41 12.36
C ASP A 88 16.02 1.56 11.08
N ARG A 89 16.48 2.14 9.96
CA ARG A 89 16.58 1.46 8.66
C ARG A 89 17.42 0.18 8.74
N ALA A 90 18.41 0.12 9.65
CA ALA A 90 19.19 -1.09 9.88
C ALA A 90 18.35 -2.30 10.35
N GLU A 91 17.16 -2.09 10.89
CA GLU A 91 16.27 -3.18 11.27
C GLU A 91 15.65 -3.92 10.06
N LEU A 92 15.63 -3.32 8.87
CA LEU A 92 14.98 -3.91 7.68
C LEU A 92 15.51 -5.33 7.38
N VAL A 93 16.81 -5.57 7.57
CA VAL A 93 17.42 -6.89 7.37
C VAL A 93 16.97 -7.96 8.36
N THR A 94 16.16 -7.59 9.36
CA THR A 94 15.57 -8.53 10.32
C THR A 94 14.20 -9.06 9.88
N LEU A 95 13.70 -8.67 8.70
CA LEU A 95 12.41 -9.14 8.19
C LEU A 95 12.26 -10.67 8.36
N ARG A 96 11.14 -11.11 8.95
CA ARG A 96 10.79 -12.53 9.17
C ARG A 96 11.74 -13.31 10.08
N LYS A 97 12.82 -12.72 10.61
CA LYS A 97 13.71 -13.39 11.55
C LYS A 97 13.00 -13.58 12.90
N PHE A 98 13.38 -14.65 13.62
CA PHE A 98 12.81 -14.91 14.95
C PHE A 98 13.05 -13.72 15.89
N GLY A 99 12.01 -13.32 16.61
CA GLY A 99 12.05 -12.18 17.53
C GLY A 99 11.93 -10.79 16.88
N SER A 100 12.07 -10.66 15.55
CA SER A 100 11.90 -9.39 14.86
C SER A 100 10.48 -8.86 14.99
N ARG A 101 10.34 -7.54 15.05
CA ARG A 101 9.03 -6.87 14.95
C ARG A 101 8.55 -6.72 13.51
N LEU A 102 9.43 -6.89 12.52
CA LEU A 102 9.14 -6.87 11.10
C LEU A 102 8.67 -8.26 10.65
N GLN A 103 7.41 -8.54 10.86
CA GLN A 103 6.80 -9.83 10.52
C GLN A 103 6.51 -9.90 9.01
N GLY A 104 6.32 -11.12 8.48
CA GLY A 104 5.97 -11.34 7.05
C GLY A 104 4.62 -10.76 6.60
N HIS A 105 3.81 -10.32 7.55
CA HIS A 105 2.62 -9.49 7.40
C HIS A 105 2.58 -8.48 8.55
N PRO A 106 1.99 -7.28 8.39
CA PRO A 106 1.93 -6.28 9.44
C PRO A 106 1.34 -6.80 10.74
N ASN A 107 2.02 -6.53 11.84
CA ASN A 107 1.54 -6.85 13.18
C ASN A 107 1.52 -5.58 14.06
N ARG A 108 0.32 -5.03 14.26
CA ARG A 108 0.09 -3.80 15.02
C ARG A 108 0.64 -3.84 16.45
N ARG A 109 0.66 -5.02 17.09
CA ARG A 109 1.13 -5.16 18.46
C ARG A 109 2.67 -5.10 18.58
N ARG A 110 3.37 -5.31 17.45
CA ARG A 110 4.85 -5.36 17.42
C ARG A 110 5.47 -4.09 16.87
N LEU A 111 4.84 -3.46 15.87
CA LEU A 111 5.40 -2.27 15.23
C LEU A 111 4.45 -1.08 15.44
N PRO A 112 4.85 -0.08 16.26
CA PRO A 112 4.11 1.17 16.42
C PRO A 112 3.94 1.90 15.08
N GLY A 113 2.82 2.59 14.91
CA GLY A 113 2.49 3.29 13.65
C GLY A 113 1.68 2.45 12.67
N LEU A 114 1.54 1.14 12.90
CA LEU A 114 0.59 0.31 12.17
C LEU A 114 -0.82 0.42 12.76
N GLU A 115 -1.83 0.62 11.92
CA GLU A 115 -3.23 0.72 12.37
C GLU A 115 -3.85 -0.64 12.62
N SER A 116 -3.47 -1.63 11.82
CA SER A 116 -4.06 -2.96 11.84
C SER A 116 -3.01 -4.03 11.58
N SER A 117 -3.22 -5.21 12.13
CA SER A 117 -2.58 -6.42 11.63
C SER A 117 -3.32 -6.86 10.37
N SER A 118 -2.59 -7.39 9.39
CA SER A 118 -3.15 -7.87 8.12
C SER A 118 -2.49 -9.17 7.69
N GLY A 119 -2.99 -9.78 6.62
CA GLY A 119 -2.53 -11.09 6.10
C GLY A 119 -3.68 -11.90 5.53
N SER A 120 -4.83 -11.94 6.21
CA SER A 120 -6.09 -12.40 5.63
C SER A 120 -6.61 -11.31 4.70
N LEU A 121 -6.71 -11.62 3.41
CA LEU A 121 -7.16 -10.66 2.40
C LEU A 121 -8.64 -10.30 2.60
N GLY A 122 -9.04 -9.15 2.08
CA GLY A 122 -10.41 -8.62 2.17
C GLY A 122 -10.78 -7.94 3.48
N GLN A 123 -9.99 -8.11 4.55
CA GLN A 123 -10.34 -7.60 5.90
C GLN A 123 -10.09 -6.09 6.05
N GLY A 124 -9.08 -5.56 5.36
CA GLY A 124 -8.59 -4.20 5.59
C GLY A 124 -9.62 -3.12 5.33
N LEU A 125 -10.46 -3.26 4.31
CA LEU A 125 -11.48 -2.25 3.98
C LEU A 125 -12.58 -2.18 5.05
N SER A 126 -12.98 -3.32 5.64
CA SER A 126 -13.93 -3.36 6.75
C SER A 126 -13.36 -2.69 8.01
N ILE A 127 -12.08 -2.92 8.30
CA ILE A 127 -11.38 -2.25 9.40
C ILE A 127 -11.31 -0.74 9.14
N ALA A 128 -10.99 -0.33 7.91
CA ALA A 128 -10.96 1.06 7.50
C ALA A 128 -12.32 1.75 7.66
N ASN A 129 -13.42 1.05 7.32
CA ASN A 129 -14.78 1.54 7.55
C ASN A 129 -15.03 1.84 9.03
N GLY A 130 -14.70 0.90 9.92
CA GLY A 130 -14.88 1.09 11.34
C GLY A 130 -14.11 2.30 11.89
N ILE A 131 -12.86 2.48 11.45
CA ILE A 131 -12.05 3.63 11.83
C ILE A 131 -12.64 4.93 11.26
N ALA A 132 -13.04 4.96 9.99
CA ALA A 132 -13.61 6.13 9.33
C ALA A 132 -14.95 6.55 9.99
N MET A 133 -15.79 5.58 10.37
CA MET A 133 -17.01 5.83 11.13
C MET A 133 -16.72 6.47 12.47
N ASN A 134 -15.77 5.91 13.23
CA ASN A 134 -15.41 6.44 14.55
C ASN A 134 -14.90 7.88 14.44
N LEU A 135 -14.03 8.17 13.49
CA LEU A 135 -13.53 9.54 13.27
C LEU A 135 -14.67 10.53 12.99
N LYS A 136 -15.67 10.11 12.19
CA LYS A 136 -16.87 10.94 11.94
C LYS A 136 -17.74 11.14 13.19
N LEU A 137 -17.96 10.08 13.95
CA LEU A 137 -18.72 10.15 15.21
C LEU A 137 -18.08 11.07 16.24
N GLU A 138 -16.76 11.00 16.39
CA GLU A 138 -15.96 11.84 17.28
C GLU A 138 -15.70 13.25 16.70
N LYS A 139 -16.19 13.54 15.49
CA LYS A 139 -15.97 14.81 14.77
C LYS A 139 -14.48 15.15 14.62
N ILE A 140 -13.65 14.13 14.43
CA ILE A 140 -12.22 14.26 14.17
C ILE A 140 -12.03 14.41 12.65
N ASP A 141 -11.45 15.52 12.23
CA ASP A 141 -11.09 15.77 10.84
C ASP A 141 -9.79 15.03 10.50
N ALA A 142 -9.92 13.73 10.23
CA ALA A 142 -8.85 12.87 9.80
C ALA A 142 -9.35 11.88 8.73
N LYS A 143 -8.43 11.46 7.88
CA LYS A 143 -8.69 10.62 6.72
C LYS A 143 -8.20 9.19 6.95
N VAL A 144 -8.82 8.25 6.26
CA VAL A 144 -8.44 6.83 6.28
C VAL A 144 -8.13 6.39 4.86
N PHE A 145 -6.96 5.77 4.69
CA PHE A 145 -6.51 5.22 3.42
C PHE A 145 -6.34 3.71 3.58
N CYS A 146 -6.88 2.94 2.64
CA CYS A 146 -6.77 1.49 2.63
C CYS A 146 -6.22 1.01 1.28
N LEU A 147 -5.05 0.37 1.29
CA LEU A 147 -4.42 -0.17 0.08
C LEU A 147 -4.75 -1.66 -0.06
N LEU A 148 -5.48 -1.99 -1.11
CA LEU A 148 -5.87 -3.34 -1.49
C LEU A 148 -5.08 -3.81 -2.72
N GLY A 149 -4.92 -5.13 -2.86
CA GLY A 149 -4.51 -5.74 -4.12
C GLY A 149 -5.72 -5.94 -5.05
N ASP A 150 -5.46 -6.08 -6.35
CA ASP A 150 -6.53 -6.36 -7.30
C ASP A 150 -7.07 -7.79 -7.15
N GLY A 151 -6.21 -8.81 -7.03
CA GLY A 151 -6.66 -10.18 -6.72
C GLY A 151 -7.35 -10.30 -5.35
N GLU A 152 -7.14 -9.35 -4.43
CA GLU A 152 -7.87 -9.27 -3.16
C GLU A 152 -9.35 -8.93 -3.37
N LEU A 153 -9.73 -8.35 -4.51
CA LEU A 153 -11.13 -8.05 -4.84
C LEU A 153 -11.98 -9.31 -5.10
N ASP A 154 -11.36 -10.48 -5.21
CA ASP A 154 -12.08 -11.76 -5.24
C ASP A 154 -12.73 -12.09 -3.89
N GLU A 155 -12.29 -11.45 -2.80
CA GLU A 155 -12.88 -11.62 -1.48
C GLU A 155 -14.23 -10.91 -1.38
N GLY A 156 -15.30 -11.64 -1.08
CA GLY A 156 -16.67 -11.08 -0.97
C GLY A 156 -16.78 -9.96 0.04
N GLN A 157 -16.00 -10.04 1.14
CA GLN A 157 -16.00 -9.02 2.20
C GLN A 157 -15.57 -7.63 1.71
N VAL A 158 -14.77 -7.50 0.66
CA VAL A 158 -14.42 -6.21 0.05
C VAL A 158 -15.69 -5.51 -0.45
N TRP A 159 -16.58 -6.25 -1.11
CA TRP A 159 -17.83 -5.71 -1.66
C TRP A 159 -18.85 -5.39 -0.58
N GLU A 160 -18.93 -6.20 0.48
CA GLU A 160 -19.73 -5.89 1.68
C GLU A 160 -19.25 -4.60 2.35
N ALA A 161 -17.92 -4.42 2.46
CA ALA A 161 -17.33 -3.20 2.99
C ALA A 161 -17.58 -2.00 2.07
N ALA A 162 -17.50 -2.18 0.74
CA ALA A 162 -17.78 -1.11 -0.21
C ALA A 162 -19.24 -0.62 -0.11
N MET A 163 -20.19 -1.53 0.02
CA MET A 163 -21.59 -1.19 0.25
C MET A 163 -21.78 -0.44 1.58
N THR A 164 -21.14 -0.90 2.64
CA THR A 164 -21.18 -0.28 3.97
C THR A 164 -20.63 1.14 3.96
N ALA A 165 -19.46 1.35 3.35
CA ALA A 165 -18.84 2.68 3.26
C ALA A 165 -19.74 3.71 2.56
N SER A 166 -20.38 3.30 1.49
CA SER A 166 -21.33 4.13 0.75
C SER A 166 -22.57 4.44 1.58
N HIS A 167 -23.17 3.43 2.23
CA HIS A 167 -24.35 3.60 3.08
C HIS A 167 -24.13 4.65 4.18
N TYR A 168 -22.99 4.59 4.85
CA TYR A 168 -22.63 5.53 5.91
C TYR A 168 -21.95 6.81 5.40
N LYS A 169 -21.87 7.00 4.08
CA LYS A 169 -21.28 8.19 3.45
C LYS A 169 -19.89 8.51 4.01
N LEU A 170 -19.01 7.51 4.04
CA LEU A 170 -17.66 7.65 4.60
C LEU A 170 -16.75 8.42 3.63
N ASN A 171 -17.04 9.70 3.43
CA ASN A 171 -16.28 10.57 2.54
C ASN A 171 -14.83 10.82 2.99
N ASN A 172 -14.51 10.55 4.26
CA ASN A 172 -13.16 10.58 4.82
C ASN A 172 -12.38 9.27 4.55
N LEU A 173 -12.91 8.34 3.76
CA LEU A 173 -12.28 7.08 3.38
C LEU A 173 -11.84 7.08 1.92
N CYS A 174 -10.60 6.64 1.68
CA CYS A 174 -10.05 6.35 0.36
C CYS A 174 -9.62 4.87 0.27
N ALA A 175 -10.27 4.09 -0.58
CA ALA A 175 -9.78 2.78 -1.00
C ALA A 175 -8.85 2.96 -2.21
N ILE A 176 -7.68 2.32 -2.17
CA ILE A 176 -6.69 2.35 -3.25
C ILE A 176 -6.50 0.93 -3.73
N ILE A 177 -6.73 0.70 -5.01
CA ILE A 177 -6.56 -0.62 -5.63
C ILE A 177 -5.23 -0.63 -6.39
N ASP A 178 -4.27 -1.41 -5.91
CA ASP A 178 -3.03 -1.70 -6.65
C ASP A 178 -3.36 -2.65 -7.80
N ARG A 179 -3.77 -2.07 -8.94
CA ARG A 179 -4.24 -2.78 -10.13
C ARG A 179 -3.07 -3.18 -11.01
N ASN A 180 -2.34 -4.21 -10.61
CA ASN A 180 -1.19 -4.73 -11.36
C ASN A 180 -1.56 -5.88 -12.31
N LYS A 181 -2.84 -6.32 -12.33
CA LYS A 181 -3.44 -7.33 -13.21
C LYS A 181 -2.92 -8.75 -13.03
N LEU A 182 -2.19 -9.02 -11.95
CA LEU A 182 -1.61 -10.33 -11.66
C LEU A 182 -1.93 -10.76 -10.24
N GLN A 183 -2.38 -11.97 -10.08
CA GLN A 183 -2.51 -12.65 -8.79
C GLN A 183 -1.54 -13.85 -8.68
N ILE A 184 -1.75 -14.76 -7.73
CA ILE A 184 -0.79 -15.83 -7.39
C ILE A 184 -0.44 -16.69 -8.59
N ASP A 185 -1.45 -17.16 -9.36
CA ASP A 185 -1.31 -18.19 -10.36
C ASP A 185 -1.37 -17.66 -11.81
N GLY A 186 -1.63 -16.36 -12.00
CA GLY A 186 -1.77 -15.81 -13.34
C GLY A 186 -2.36 -14.41 -13.42
N LYS A 187 -2.85 -14.04 -14.60
CA LYS A 187 -3.56 -12.79 -14.77
C LYS A 187 -4.93 -12.84 -14.09
N THR A 188 -5.32 -11.75 -13.45
CA THR A 188 -6.62 -11.68 -12.76
C THR A 188 -7.79 -12.07 -13.68
N GLU A 189 -7.78 -11.64 -14.93
CA GLU A 189 -8.86 -11.92 -15.88
C GLU A 189 -8.89 -13.39 -16.36
N GLU A 190 -7.80 -14.14 -16.19
CA GLU A 190 -7.71 -15.57 -16.55
C GLU A 190 -8.05 -16.48 -15.35
N ILE A 191 -7.75 -16.02 -14.13
CA ILE A 191 -8.00 -16.80 -12.90
C ILE A 191 -9.41 -16.58 -12.37
N MET A 192 -9.75 -15.31 -12.10
CA MET A 192 -11.08 -14.86 -11.70
C MET A 192 -11.29 -13.44 -12.21
N ALA A 193 -12.12 -13.26 -13.22
CA ALA A 193 -12.29 -12.00 -13.92
C ALA A 193 -12.83 -10.89 -13.02
N LEU A 194 -12.07 -9.81 -12.89
CA LEU A 194 -12.39 -8.68 -12.02
C LEU A 194 -13.12 -7.54 -12.74
N GLU A 195 -12.89 -7.40 -14.05
CA GLU A 195 -13.48 -6.27 -14.77
C GLU A 195 -15.03 -6.38 -14.92
N PRO A 196 -15.72 -5.27 -14.99
CA PRO A 196 -15.22 -3.88 -14.89
C PRO A 196 -15.15 -3.39 -13.44
N VAL A 197 -13.93 -3.25 -12.89
CA VAL A 197 -13.71 -2.85 -11.49
C VAL A 197 -14.26 -1.45 -11.20
N GLU A 198 -14.04 -0.52 -12.12
CA GLU A 198 -14.50 0.87 -12.00
C GLU A 198 -16.02 0.95 -11.86
N ASP A 199 -16.75 0.24 -12.72
CA ASP A 199 -18.21 0.25 -12.72
C ASP A 199 -18.80 -0.45 -11.50
N LYS A 200 -18.14 -1.49 -10.98
CA LYS A 200 -18.53 -2.14 -9.73
C LYS A 200 -18.51 -1.17 -8.56
N PHE A 201 -17.42 -0.42 -8.35
CA PHE A 201 -17.34 0.58 -7.29
C PHE A 201 -18.29 1.75 -7.52
N LYS A 202 -18.51 2.20 -8.79
CA LYS A 202 -19.52 3.21 -9.13
C LYS A 202 -20.93 2.73 -8.79
N ALA A 203 -21.25 1.45 -9.06
CA ALA A 203 -22.54 0.85 -8.72
C ALA A 203 -22.80 0.84 -7.21
N PHE A 204 -21.74 0.71 -6.40
CA PHE A 204 -21.81 0.91 -4.94
C PHE A 204 -21.77 2.39 -4.53
N ASN A 205 -21.95 3.33 -5.47
CA ASN A 205 -22.02 4.76 -5.22
C ASN A 205 -20.71 5.38 -4.64
N TRP A 206 -19.54 4.87 -5.05
CA TRP A 206 -18.24 5.49 -4.76
C TRP A 206 -17.91 6.56 -5.81
N HIS A 207 -17.09 7.54 -5.42
CA HIS A 207 -16.38 8.37 -6.40
C HIS A 207 -15.14 7.59 -6.86
N VAL A 208 -15.04 7.30 -8.16
CA VAL A 208 -13.99 6.42 -8.69
C VAL A 208 -13.09 7.20 -9.64
N ILE A 209 -11.78 7.07 -9.46
CA ILE A 209 -10.77 7.68 -10.31
C ILE A 209 -9.74 6.62 -10.68
N THR A 210 -9.52 6.43 -11.97
CA THR A 210 -8.48 5.52 -12.50
C THR A 210 -7.25 6.32 -12.93
N VAL A 211 -6.07 5.91 -12.49
CA VAL A 211 -4.80 6.63 -12.72
C VAL A 211 -3.63 5.70 -13.01
N ASP A 212 -2.55 6.28 -13.53
CA ASP A 212 -1.22 5.65 -13.51
C ASP A 212 -0.71 5.63 -12.07
N GLY A 213 -0.57 4.42 -11.49
CA GLY A 213 -0.11 4.18 -10.13
C GLY A 213 1.38 4.45 -9.90
N HIS A 214 2.13 4.81 -10.95
CA HIS A 214 3.53 5.21 -10.87
C HIS A 214 3.74 6.72 -11.06
N ASN A 215 2.68 7.48 -11.32
CA ASN A 215 2.75 8.94 -11.42
C ASN A 215 2.54 9.61 -10.05
N LEU A 216 3.66 9.95 -9.39
CA LEU A 216 3.67 10.54 -8.05
C LEU A 216 2.84 11.83 -7.97
N GLU A 217 2.92 12.72 -8.96
CA GLU A 217 2.20 13.99 -8.95
C GLU A 217 0.68 13.78 -9.00
N VAL A 218 0.23 12.88 -9.88
CA VAL A 218 -1.18 12.51 -10.01
C VAL A 218 -1.68 11.86 -8.73
N LEU A 219 -0.92 10.93 -8.15
CA LEU A 219 -1.27 10.26 -6.88
C LEU A 219 -1.43 11.25 -5.74
N VAL A 220 -0.46 12.15 -5.53
CA VAL A 220 -0.52 13.20 -4.49
C VAL A 220 -1.75 14.08 -4.68
N ASN A 221 -1.99 14.55 -5.91
CA ASN A 221 -3.13 15.41 -6.20
C ASN A 221 -4.48 14.75 -5.91
N ILE A 222 -4.59 13.44 -6.17
CA ILE A 222 -5.84 12.71 -5.96
C ILE A 222 -6.03 12.34 -4.49
N PHE A 223 -5.00 11.85 -3.82
CA PHE A 223 -5.11 11.50 -2.40
C PHE A 223 -5.48 12.72 -1.53
N ASN A 224 -4.97 13.90 -1.86
CA ASN A 224 -5.32 15.14 -1.17
C ASN A 224 -6.79 15.56 -1.37
N LYS A 225 -7.48 15.01 -2.38
CA LYS A 225 -8.94 15.22 -2.58
C LYS A 225 -9.81 14.30 -1.70
N THR A 226 -9.24 13.39 -0.92
CA THR A 226 -10.01 12.58 0.04
C THR A 226 -10.72 13.51 1.03
N GLY A 227 -12.02 13.34 1.17
CA GLY A 227 -12.87 14.21 1.99
C GLY A 227 -13.50 15.38 1.24
N SER A 228 -13.08 15.69 -0.01
CA SER A 228 -13.67 16.77 -0.80
C SER A 228 -14.93 16.35 -1.57
N PHE A 229 -15.20 15.04 -1.63
CA PHE A 229 -16.40 14.48 -2.24
C PHE A 229 -17.45 14.19 -1.16
N ASP A 230 -18.71 14.05 -1.57
CA ASP A 230 -19.82 13.63 -0.68
C ASP A 230 -19.87 12.10 -0.46
N LYS A 231 -18.96 11.37 -1.11
CA LYS A 231 -18.88 9.91 -1.19
C LYS A 231 -17.50 9.41 -0.80
N PRO A 232 -17.34 8.13 -0.42
CA PRO A 232 -16.01 7.52 -0.32
C PRO A 232 -15.29 7.53 -1.68
N LEU A 233 -13.97 7.66 -1.64
CA LEU A 233 -13.11 7.68 -2.83
C LEU A 233 -12.51 6.30 -3.09
N CYS A 234 -12.60 5.82 -4.34
CA CYS A 234 -11.86 4.66 -4.81
C CYS A 234 -10.85 5.12 -5.89
N VAL A 235 -9.58 4.87 -5.66
CA VAL A 235 -8.51 5.13 -6.62
C VAL A 235 -8.05 3.80 -7.20
N ILE A 236 -8.29 3.58 -8.49
CA ILE A 236 -7.76 2.42 -9.22
C ILE A 236 -6.40 2.85 -9.79
N ALA A 237 -5.34 2.45 -9.11
CA ALA A 237 -3.98 2.75 -9.49
C ALA A 237 -3.44 1.63 -10.40
N ASN A 238 -3.39 1.89 -11.70
CA ASN A 238 -2.77 0.95 -12.64
C ASN A 238 -1.27 0.91 -12.40
N THR A 239 -0.76 -0.24 -11.98
CA THR A 239 0.64 -0.46 -11.62
C THR A 239 1.24 -1.60 -12.43
N VAL A 240 2.55 -1.76 -12.28
CA VAL A 240 3.30 -2.90 -12.83
C VAL A 240 3.83 -3.72 -11.66
N LYS A 241 3.41 -4.99 -11.56
CA LYS A 241 3.97 -5.92 -10.58
C LYS A 241 5.48 -6.05 -10.80
N GLY A 242 6.28 -5.79 -9.76
CA GLY A 242 7.74 -5.86 -9.89
C GLY A 242 8.40 -4.60 -10.46
N LYS A 243 7.72 -3.45 -10.43
CA LYS A 243 8.16 -2.18 -11.02
C LYS A 243 9.59 -1.78 -10.66
N GLY A 244 10.38 -1.46 -11.71
CA GLY A 244 11.76 -0.96 -11.61
C GLY A 244 12.82 -2.02 -11.86
N VAL A 245 12.46 -3.30 -11.98
CA VAL A 245 13.40 -4.40 -12.25
C VAL A 245 12.93 -5.21 -13.45
N SER A 246 13.61 -5.11 -14.57
CA SER A 246 13.15 -5.60 -15.87
C SER A 246 12.81 -7.09 -15.90
N PHE A 247 13.60 -7.91 -15.21
CA PHE A 247 13.38 -9.36 -15.16
C PHE A 247 12.30 -9.79 -14.15
N ILE A 248 11.78 -8.85 -13.32
CA ILE A 248 10.66 -9.05 -12.37
C ILE A 248 9.36 -8.47 -12.92
N GLU A 249 9.42 -7.37 -13.68
CA GLU A 249 8.24 -6.66 -14.19
C GLU A 249 7.28 -7.59 -14.95
N GLY A 250 6.02 -7.61 -14.52
CA GLY A 250 4.96 -8.37 -15.16
C GLY A 250 5.06 -9.89 -15.04
N LYS A 251 5.92 -10.40 -14.16
CA LYS A 251 6.12 -11.85 -13.99
C LYS A 251 5.31 -12.38 -12.81
N VAL A 252 4.51 -13.41 -13.07
CA VAL A 252 3.70 -14.13 -12.06
C VAL A 252 4.59 -14.78 -11.01
N ASP A 253 5.68 -15.42 -11.45
CA ASP A 253 6.61 -16.18 -10.60
C ASP A 253 7.16 -15.35 -9.42
N TRP A 254 7.25 -14.04 -9.57
CA TRP A 254 7.72 -13.14 -8.53
C TRP A 254 6.63 -12.73 -7.50
N HIS A 255 5.52 -13.46 -7.44
CA HIS A 255 4.50 -13.19 -6.44
C HIS A 255 5.01 -13.47 -5.02
N GLY A 256 5.49 -14.68 -4.76
CA GLY A 256 5.88 -15.16 -3.43
C GLY A 256 7.35 -15.56 -3.30
N ILE A 257 8.24 -15.05 -4.14
CA ILE A 257 9.66 -15.40 -4.20
C ILE A 257 10.51 -14.20 -3.80
N ALA A 258 11.56 -14.45 -3.01
CA ALA A 258 12.62 -13.50 -2.69
C ALA A 258 13.75 -13.59 -3.72
N PRO A 259 14.46 -12.49 -4.03
CA PRO A 259 15.60 -12.53 -4.94
C PRO A 259 16.78 -13.31 -4.31
N LYS A 260 17.52 -14.02 -5.15
CA LYS A 260 18.81 -14.60 -4.80
C LYS A 260 19.89 -13.50 -4.82
N PRO A 261 21.09 -13.73 -4.21
CA PRO A 261 22.13 -12.71 -4.19
C PRO A 261 22.52 -12.16 -5.57
N ASN A 262 22.68 -13.02 -6.57
CA ASN A 262 23.02 -12.60 -7.93
C ASN A 262 21.86 -11.83 -8.62
N GLU A 263 20.61 -12.14 -8.30
CA GLU A 263 19.42 -11.43 -8.79
C GLU A 263 19.29 -10.08 -8.09
N PHE A 264 19.62 -10.01 -6.81
CA PHE A 264 19.69 -8.75 -6.05
C PHE A 264 20.73 -7.80 -6.66
N ASP A 265 21.96 -8.27 -6.89
CA ASP A 265 23.03 -7.47 -7.50
C ASP A 265 22.62 -6.91 -8.87
N ALA A 266 21.97 -7.75 -9.69
CA ALA A 266 21.47 -7.35 -11.01
C ALA A 266 20.36 -6.28 -10.89
N ALA A 267 19.40 -6.47 -9.96
CA ALA A 267 18.31 -5.53 -9.74
C ALA A 267 18.80 -4.18 -9.22
N VAL A 268 19.73 -4.17 -8.26
CA VAL A 268 20.31 -2.92 -7.72
C VAL A 268 21.06 -2.16 -8.83
N LYS A 269 21.75 -2.86 -9.72
CA LYS A 269 22.43 -2.25 -10.86
C LYS A 269 21.46 -1.61 -11.86
N GLU A 270 20.29 -2.19 -12.08
CA GLU A 270 19.25 -1.58 -12.92
C GLU A 270 18.63 -0.33 -12.28
N LEU A 271 18.52 -0.32 -10.95
CA LEU A 271 17.94 0.80 -10.21
C LEU A 271 18.89 2.02 -10.09
N GLY A 272 20.18 1.86 -10.35
CA GLY A 272 21.18 2.94 -10.34
C GLY A 272 21.86 3.07 -8.99
#